data_33f1295f37d3475bd81d9ae69000d63d
#
_entry.id   33f1295f37d3475bd81d9ae69000d63d
#
_cell.length_a   1.000
_cell.length_b   1.000
_cell.length_c   1.000
_cell.angle_alpha   90.00
_cell.angle_beta   90.00
_cell.angle_gamma   90.00
#
_symmetry.space_group_name_H-M   'P 1'
#
loop_
_entity.id
_entity.type
_entity.pdbx_description
1 polymer ?
#
loop_
_entity_poly.entity_id
_entity_poly.type
_entity_poly.pdbx_seq_one_letter_code
_entity_poly.pdbx_strand_id
1 'polypeptide(L)'
;MSRDGNALLERIATHRRPVVAAVHGAALGGGLEVALACHYILASDDPATVLGQPEVQLGLLPAGGATQRLVERVGVTGALPLLLTGQRVRARKARRLGIVDAVTTPGGVVETACRAALALADGSLRRAPKKLSLLDRAARHVPLRGRVLKAAREQVRRQTRGLYPAPVAILDCVETGLKRGRKAGLARESEYFGPLAVGQVSRSLVWMFHAMNEAKKPLRDGEPRPVRRLGVLGAGFMGSGVASVSLGLSPVVVRDLADEALAAAARSIDEGLRKQVRSEAISRIEADRRRSWLELTT
;
A
#
# COMPACT_ATOMS: atom_id res chain seq x y z
N MET A 1 -6.14 -21.69 11.84
CA MET A 1 -5.22 -20.81 11.07
C MET A 1 -5.20 -19.36 11.57
N SER A 2 -6.27 -18.57 11.48
CA SER A 2 -6.19 -17.14 11.93
C SER A 2 -5.95 -17.00 13.44
N ARG A 3 -6.59 -17.80 14.27
CA ARG A 3 -6.38 -17.77 15.75
C ARG A 3 -4.95 -18.13 16.14
N ASP A 4 -4.40 -19.19 15.55
CA ASP A 4 -3.04 -19.66 15.85
C ASP A 4 -1.99 -18.67 15.33
N GLY A 5 -2.21 -18.11 14.13
CA GLY A 5 -1.41 -17.03 13.57
C GLY A 5 -1.39 -15.79 14.47
N ASN A 6 -2.56 -15.36 14.95
CA ASN A 6 -2.66 -14.24 15.89
C ASN A 6 -1.97 -14.54 17.23
N ALA A 7 -2.06 -15.78 17.75
CA ALA A 7 -1.35 -16.17 18.96
C ALA A 7 0.17 -16.13 18.78
N LEU A 8 0.68 -16.57 17.63
CA LEU A 8 2.11 -16.48 17.30
C LEU A 8 2.59 -15.02 17.22
N LEU A 9 1.83 -14.17 16.53
CA LEU A 9 2.18 -12.75 16.40
C LEU A 9 2.08 -12.01 17.76
N GLU A 10 1.18 -12.42 18.63
CA GLU A 10 1.11 -11.87 20.00
C GLU A 10 2.33 -12.28 20.82
N ARG A 11 2.88 -13.50 20.66
CA ARG A 11 4.14 -13.91 21.28
C ARG A 11 5.31 -13.04 20.84
N ILE A 12 5.36 -12.62 19.57
CA ILE A 12 6.37 -11.66 19.09
C ILE A 12 6.16 -10.30 19.77
N ALA A 13 4.90 -9.80 19.77
CA ALA A 13 4.58 -8.49 20.31
C ALA A 13 4.79 -8.35 21.83
N THR A 14 4.70 -9.45 22.55
CA THR A 14 4.90 -9.49 24.02
C THR A 14 6.23 -10.09 24.43
N HIS A 15 7.13 -10.36 23.47
CA HIS A 15 8.42 -10.96 23.77
C HIS A 15 9.27 -10.01 24.63
N ARG A 16 9.89 -10.54 25.70
CA ARG A 16 10.68 -9.74 26.66
C ARG A 16 11.92 -9.07 26.04
N ARG A 17 12.50 -9.67 25.02
CA ARG A 17 13.61 -9.07 24.26
C ARG A 17 13.04 -8.35 23.05
N PRO A 18 13.59 -7.18 22.69
CA PRO A 18 13.14 -6.45 21.51
C PRO A 18 13.27 -7.28 20.23
N VAL A 19 12.21 -7.29 19.43
CA VAL A 19 12.20 -7.88 18.09
C VAL A 19 12.08 -6.73 17.09
N VAL A 20 13.00 -6.65 16.14
CA VAL A 20 13.04 -5.60 15.11
C VAL A 20 12.77 -6.22 13.75
N ALA A 21 11.83 -5.65 13.02
CA ALA A 21 11.59 -6.01 11.63
C ALA A 21 12.51 -5.19 10.72
N ALA A 22 13.34 -5.88 9.92
CA ALA A 22 14.17 -5.32 8.87
C ALA A 22 13.49 -5.58 7.51
N VAL A 23 12.77 -4.58 7.00
CA VAL A 23 11.96 -4.72 5.79
C VAL A 23 12.76 -4.27 4.56
N HIS A 24 12.96 -5.20 3.61
CA HIS A 24 13.51 -4.94 2.29
C HIS A 24 12.64 -5.63 1.25
N GLY A 25 12.25 -4.92 0.19
CA GLY A 25 11.26 -5.40 -0.76
C GLY A 25 9.82 -5.30 -0.25
N ALA A 26 8.94 -6.17 -0.73
CA ALA A 26 7.51 -6.11 -0.45
C ALA A 26 7.16 -6.73 0.91
N ALA A 27 6.62 -5.93 1.84
CA ALA A 27 5.96 -6.39 3.05
C ALA A 27 4.45 -6.14 2.92
N LEU A 28 3.75 -7.10 2.35
CA LEU A 28 2.32 -7.00 2.04
C LEU A 28 1.53 -8.06 2.83
N GLY A 29 0.32 -7.72 3.23
CA GLY A 29 -0.56 -8.64 3.93
C GLY A 29 0.10 -9.22 5.18
N GLY A 30 0.12 -10.53 5.32
CA GLY A 30 0.76 -11.25 6.43
C GLY A 30 2.20 -10.81 6.70
N GLY A 31 2.99 -10.45 5.67
CA GLY A 31 4.33 -9.91 5.84
C GLY A 31 4.36 -8.59 6.60
N LEU A 32 3.41 -7.69 6.32
CA LEU A 32 3.25 -6.47 7.11
C LEU A 32 2.70 -6.77 8.50
N GLU A 33 1.83 -7.76 8.66
CA GLU A 33 1.29 -8.16 9.97
C GLU A 33 2.39 -8.67 10.91
N VAL A 34 3.35 -9.46 10.39
CA VAL A 34 4.55 -9.88 11.14
C VAL A 34 5.37 -8.64 11.55
N ALA A 35 5.63 -7.72 10.62
CA ALA A 35 6.36 -6.50 10.94
C ALA A 35 5.63 -5.64 12.01
N LEU A 36 4.30 -5.52 11.91
CA LEU A 36 3.48 -4.79 12.87
C LEU A 36 3.47 -5.44 14.28
N ALA A 37 3.74 -6.73 14.38
CA ALA A 37 3.90 -7.42 15.66
C ALA A 37 5.28 -7.16 16.30
N CYS A 38 6.26 -6.68 15.55
CA CYS A 38 7.58 -6.36 16.07
C CYS A 38 7.58 -5.04 16.86
N HIS A 39 8.53 -4.91 17.81
CA HIS A 39 8.69 -3.74 18.65
C HIS A 39 9.14 -2.51 17.87
N TYR A 40 9.94 -2.72 16.82
CA TYR A 40 10.46 -1.67 15.96
C TYR A 40 10.49 -2.15 14.50
N ILE A 41 10.17 -1.27 13.57
CA ILE A 41 10.14 -1.57 12.14
C ILE A 41 11.09 -0.62 11.42
N LEU A 42 12.13 -1.19 10.81
CA LEU A 42 13.05 -0.50 9.93
C LEU A 42 12.76 -0.93 8.49
N ALA A 43 12.69 0.02 7.57
CA ALA A 43 12.51 -0.28 6.14
C ALA A 43 13.67 0.27 5.30
N SER A 44 14.05 -0.43 4.25
CA SER A 44 14.99 0.10 3.26
C SER A 44 14.31 1.13 2.35
N ASP A 45 15.09 2.11 1.86
CA ASP A 45 14.63 3.12 0.89
C ASP A 45 14.73 2.62 -0.57
N ASP A 46 14.70 1.32 -0.75
CA ASP A 46 14.65 0.71 -2.07
C ASP A 46 13.29 1.00 -2.74
N PRO A 47 13.24 1.34 -4.04
CA PRO A 47 11.98 1.52 -4.76
C PRO A 47 11.06 0.29 -4.74
N ALA A 48 11.61 -0.92 -4.61
CA ALA A 48 10.84 -2.15 -4.47
C ALA A 48 10.27 -2.35 -3.06
N THR A 49 10.73 -1.58 -2.07
CA THR A 49 10.23 -1.66 -0.70
C THR A 49 8.86 -0.98 -0.60
N VAL A 50 7.83 -1.80 -0.50
CA VAL A 50 6.44 -1.40 -0.41
C VAL A 50 5.73 -2.12 0.73
N LEU A 51 4.88 -1.41 1.45
CA LEU A 51 4.11 -1.92 2.57
C LEU A 51 2.61 -1.70 2.31
N GLY A 52 1.76 -2.65 2.71
CA GLY A 52 0.32 -2.52 2.53
C GLY A 52 -0.47 -3.74 2.97
N GLN A 53 -1.80 -3.60 2.98
CA GLN A 53 -2.75 -4.66 3.32
C GLN A 53 -3.69 -4.90 2.13
N PRO A 54 -3.26 -5.69 1.11
CA PRO A 54 -4.02 -5.85 -0.13
C PRO A 54 -5.16 -6.86 -0.05
N GLU A 55 -5.39 -7.51 1.10
CA GLU A 55 -6.37 -8.58 1.29
C GLU A 55 -7.77 -8.20 0.81
N VAL A 56 -8.16 -6.96 1.03
CA VAL A 56 -9.48 -6.44 0.62
C VAL A 56 -9.69 -6.53 -0.90
N GLN A 57 -8.62 -6.45 -1.70
CA GLN A 57 -8.66 -6.60 -3.16
C GLN A 57 -8.96 -8.06 -3.59
N LEU A 58 -8.76 -9.00 -2.68
CA LEU A 58 -9.11 -10.41 -2.85
C LEU A 58 -10.40 -10.79 -2.13
N GLY A 59 -11.19 -9.79 -1.68
CA GLY A 59 -12.42 -10.04 -0.92
C GLY A 59 -12.19 -10.61 0.48
N LEU A 60 -10.99 -10.42 1.02
CA LEU A 60 -10.57 -10.87 2.35
C LEU A 60 -10.33 -9.68 3.28
N LEU A 61 -10.19 -9.96 4.55
CA LEU A 61 -9.66 -9.03 5.54
C LEU A 61 -8.28 -9.50 6.02
N PRO A 62 -7.40 -8.60 6.50
CA PRO A 62 -6.19 -9.00 7.22
C PRO A 62 -6.56 -9.81 8.45
N ALA A 63 -5.94 -10.95 8.65
CA ALA A 63 -6.31 -11.88 9.73
C ALA A 63 -5.18 -12.21 10.71
N GLY A 64 -4.06 -11.49 10.62
CA GLY A 64 -2.94 -11.52 11.56
C GLY A 64 -2.87 -10.28 12.45
N GLY A 65 -3.98 -9.55 12.60
CA GLY A 65 -4.09 -8.44 13.55
C GLY A 65 -3.82 -7.06 12.98
N ALA A 66 -3.70 -6.90 11.66
CA ALA A 66 -3.47 -5.58 11.08
C ALA A 66 -4.64 -4.62 11.31
N THR A 67 -5.89 -5.09 11.39
CA THR A 67 -7.04 -4.21 11.69
C THR A 67 -6.90 -3.58 13.09
N GLN A 68 -6.08 -4.15 13.96
CA GLN A 68 -5.82 -3.65 15.31
C GLN A 68 -4.48 -2.92 15.38
N ARG A 69 -3.37 -3.63 15.09
CA ARG A 69 -2.02 -3.11 15.23
C ARG A 69 -1.74 -1.89 14.35
N LEU A 70 -2.28 -1.87 13.13
CA LEU A 70 -2.12 -0.71 12.24
C LEU A 70 -2.90 0.50 12.78
N VAL A 71 -4.14 0.29 13.27
CA VAL A 71 -4.94 1.36 13.91
C VAL A 71 -4.27 1.90 15.17
N GLU A 72 -3.72 1.02 16.01
CA GLU A 72 -2.97 1.44 17.19
C GLU A 72 -1.74 2.28 16.82
N ARG A 73 -1.09 1.94 15.71
CA ARG A 73 0.17 2.54 15.27
C ARG A 73 0.00 3.88 14.58
N VAL A 74 -0.99 4.01 13.70
CA VAL A 74 -1.15 5.19 12.82
C VAL A 74 -2.48 5.94 13.00
N GLY A 75 -3.35 5.45 13.88
CA GLY A 75 -4.70 5.96 14.07
C GLY A 75 -5.69 5.42 13.05
N VAL A 76 -6.97 5.69 13.28
CA VAL A 76 -8.07 5.24 12.42
C VAL A 76 -7.96 5.88 11.03
N THR A 77 -7.70 7.18 10.98
CA THR A 77 -7.62 7.95 9.72
C THR A 77 -6.44 7.55 8.86
N GLY A 78 -5.33 7.11 9.47
CA GLY A 78 -4.17 6.59 8.77
C GLY A 78 -4.31 5.13 8.34
N ALA A 79 -5.04 4.32 9.10
CA ALA A 79 -5.17 2.89 8.85
C ALA A 79 -6.27 2.55 7.83
N LEU A 80 -7.45 3.18 7.93
CA LEU A 80 -8.60 2.85 7.08
C LEU A 80 -8.32 2.92 5.57
N PRO A 81 -7.62 3.94 5.02
CA PRO A 81 -7.30 3.95 3.60
C PRO A 81 -6.50 2.73 3.16
N LEU A 82 -5.54 2.27 3.97
CA LEU A 82 -4.73 1.09 3.68
C LEU A 82 -5.55 -0.20 3.74
N LEU A 83 -6.36 -0.34 4.79
CA LEU A 83 -7.17 -1.53 5.04
C LEU A 83 -8.34 -1.68 4.05
N LEU A 84 -8.98 -0.56 3.67
CA LEU A 84 -10.19 -0.58 2.84
C LEU A 84 -9.90 -0.55 1.34
N THR A 85 -8.71 -0.10 0.92
CA THR A 85 -8.36 -0.04 -0.51
C THR A 85 -7.25 -1.00 -0.91
N GLY A 86 -6.49 -1.54 0.05
CA GLY A 86 -5.30 -2.33 -0.23
C GLY A 86 -4.14 -1.50 -0.79
N GLN A 87 -4.15 -0.18 -0.59
CA GLN A 87 -3.13 0.74 -1.08
C GLN A 87 -1.74 0.34 -0.54
N ARG A 88 -0.76 0.35 -1.45
CA ARG A 88 0.65 0.16 -1.11
C ARG A 88 1.32 1.52 -0.86
N VAL A 89 2.23 1.57 0.10
CA VAL A 89 3.01 2.76 0.41
C VAL A 89 4.51 2.43 0.43
N ARG A 90 5.34 3.34 -0.12
CA ARG A 90 6.80 3.21 -0.09
C ARG A 90 7.34 3.55 1.31
N ALA A 91 8.57 3.14 1.59
CA ALA A 91 9.21 3.27 2.91
C ALA A 91 9.16 4.69 3.49
N ARG A 92 9.49 5.72 2.72
CA ARG A 92 9.44 7.13 3.18
C ARG A 92 8.03 7.57 3.54
N LYS A 93 7.02 7.19 2.73
CA LYS A 93 5.61 7.48 3.05
C LYS A 93 5.15 6.70 4.27
N ALA A 94 5.54 5.43 4.39
CA ALA A 94 5.26 4.59 5.56
C ALA A 94 5.86 5.19 6.85
N ARG A 95 7.07 5.77 6.78
CA ARG A 95 7.70 6.50 7.90
C ARG A 95 6.89 7.75 8.28
N ARG A 96 6.47 8.56 7.31
CA ARG A 96 5.63 9.74 7.58
C ARG A 96 4.27 9.36 8.18
N LEU A 97 3.70 8.25 7.72
CA LEU A 97 2.45 7.72 8.29
C LEU A 97 2.66 7.10 9.69
N GLY A 98 3.88 6.77 10.06
CA GLY A 98 4.19 6.10 11.33
C GLY A 98 4.04 4.57 11.29
N ILE A 99 3.94 3.99 10.08
CA ILE A 99 3.90 2.53 9.89
C ILE A 99 5.27 1.93 10.21
N VAL A 100 6.35 2.56 9.75
CA VAL A 100 7.73 2.18 10.10
C VAL A 100 8.37 3.25 11.00
N ASP A 101 9.32 2.83 11.81
CA ASP A 101 9.96 3.70 12.80
C ASP A 101 11.21 4.39 12.24
N ALA A 102 11.90 3.77 11.27
CA ALA A 102 13.04 4.36 10.58
C ALA A 102 13.15 3.85 9.14
N VAL A 103 13.91 4.58 8.34
CA VAL A 103 14.25 4.23 6.95
C VAL A 103 15.77 4.34 6.79
N THR A 104 16.37 3.39 6.08
CA THR A 104 17.80 3.34 5.81
C THR A 104 18.08 2.93 4.35
N THR A 105 19.33 2.96 3.95
CA THR A 105 19.75 2.46 2.63
C THR A 105 19.57 0.95 2.50
N PRO A 106 19.37 0.40 1.29
CA PRO A 106 19.19 -1.04 1.09
C PRO A 106 20.30 -1.89 1.70
N GLY A 107 21.57 -1.54 1.46
CA GLY A 107 22.72 -2.29 1.98
C GLY A 107 22.90 -2.24 3.49
N GLY A 108 22.32 -1.24 4.18
CA GLY A 108 22.46 -1.04 5.61
C GLY A 108 21.30 -1.56 6.46
N VAL A 109 20.29 -2.18 5.84
CA VAL A 109 19.03 -2.48 6.55
C VAL A 109 19.21 -3.48 7.69
N VAL A 110 19.97 -4.55 7.47
CA VAL A 110 20.19 -5.60 8.49
C VAL A 110 21.05 -5.06 9.62
N GLU A 111 22.18 -4.44 9.30
CA GLU A 111 23.09 -3.89 10.32
C GLU A 111 22.41 -2.83 11.19
N THR A 112 21.66 -1.92 10.55
CA THR A 112 20.89 -0.88 11.29
C THR A 112 19.82 -1.51 12.18
N ALA A 113 19.16 -2.58 11.73
CA ALA A 113 18.19 -3.31 12.54
C ALA A 113 18.83 -4.01 13.74
N CYS A 114 20.00 -4.61 13.57
CA CYS A 114 20.76 -5.21 14.68
C CYS A 114 21.16 -4.15 15.73
N ARG A 115 21.69 -3.02 15.28
CA ARG A 115 22.00 -1.88 16.18
C ARG A 115 20.75 -1.37 16.90
N ALA A 116 19.62 -1.24 16.19
CA ALA A 116 18.37 -0.84 16.81
C ALA A 116 17.87 -1.84 17.85
N ALA A 117 18.02 -3.14 17.60
CA ALA A 117 17.65 -4.18 18.56
C ALA A 117 18.48 -4.11 19.85
N LEU A 118 19.80 -3.90 19.74
CA LEU A 118 20.70 -3.72 20.89
C LEU A 118 20.34 -2.45 21.66
N ALA A 119 20.16 -1.34 20.96
CA ALA A 119 19.81 -0.05 21.55
C ALA A 119 18.41 -0.03 22.23
N LEU A 120 17.48 -0.84 21.72
CA LEU A 120 16.21 -1.07 22.39
C LEU A 120 16.37 -1.93 23.65
N ALA A 121 17.29 -2.91 23.61
CA ALA A 121 17.52 -3.80 24.75
C ALA A 121 18.21 -3.10 25.91
N ASP A 122 19.12 -2.17 25.66
CA ASP A 122 19.81 -1.38 26.68
C ASP A 122 19.05 -0.09 27.08
N GLY A 123 17.94 0.23 26.38
CA GLY A 123 17.08 1.38 26.66
C GLY A 123 17.58 2.71 26.06
N SER A 124 18.70 2.73 25.32
CA SER A 124 19.23 3.93 24.65
C SER A 124 18.37 4.37 23.46
N LEU A 125 17.63 3.44 22.85
CA LEU A 125 16.61 3.72 21.85
C LEU A 125 15.22 3.44 22.43
N ARG A 126 14.31 4.38 22.23
CA ARG A 126 12.87 4.19 22.51
C ARG A 126 12.06 4.48 21.27
N ARG A 127 11.09 3.63 20.99
CA ARG A 127 10.13 3.91 19.91
C ARG A 127 9.35 5.18 20.23
N ALA A 128 9.44 6.18 19.34
CA ALA A 128 8.61 7.37 19.43
C ALA A 128 7.27 7.11 18.71
N PRO A 129 6.15 6.94 19.42
CA PRO A 129 4.86 6.76 18.79
C PRO A 129 4.49 8.01 17.98
N LYS A 130 3.86 7.83 16.82
CA LYS A 130 3.35 8.95 16.06
C LYS A 130 2.33 9.73 16.89
N LYS A 131 2.44 11.05 16.88
CA LYS A 131 1.38 11.92 17.43
C LYS A 131 0.13 11.74 16.59
N LEU A 132 -0.91 11.20 17.20
CA LEU A 132 -2.20 11.01 16.53
C LEU A 132 -2.84 12.36 16.22
N SER A 133 -3.51 12.45 15.08
CA SER A 133 -4.30 13.62 14.70
C SER A 133 -5.40 13.91 15.73
N LEU A 134 -5.93 15.14 15.74
CA LEU A 134 -7.07 15.47 16.60
C LEU A 134 -8.27 14.57 16.33
N LEU A 135 -8.51 14.21 15.06
CA LEU A 135 -9.56 13.27 14.67
C LEU A 135 -9.31 11.86 15.21
N ASP A 136 -8.07 11.37 15.18
CA ASP A 136 -7.74 10.05 15.73
C ASP A 136 -7.85 10.01 17.24
N ARG A 137 -7.46 11.11 17.91
CA ARG A 137 -7.65 11.27 19.36
C ARG A 137 -9.14 11.30 19.70
N ALA A 138 -9.92 12.04 18.93
CA ALA A 138 -11.37 12.14 19.07
C ALA A 138 -12.07 10.80 18.75
N ALA A 139 -11.57 10.01 17.79
CA ALA A 139 -12.10 8.69 17.47
C ALA A 139 -11.93 7.66 18.62
N ARG A 140 -11.09 7.96 19.61
CA ARG A 140 -11.03 7.19 20.87
C ARG A 140 -12.20 7.51 21.82
N HIS A 141 -12.84 8.67 21.64
CA HIS A 141 -14.01 9.09 22.44
C HIS A 141 -15.33 8.70 21.74
N VAL A 142 -16.28 8.23 22.53
CA VAL A 142 -17.53 7.59 22.06
C VAL A 142 -18.33 8.35 21.00
N PRO A 143 -18.66 9.66 21.14
CA PRO A 143 -19.53 10.33 20.19
C PRO A 143 -18.88 10.56 18.82
N LEU A 144 -17.57 10.85 18.76
CA LEU A 144 -16.89 11.12 17.48
C LEU A 144 -16.49 9.84 16.76
N ARG A 145 -16.16 8.78 17.48
CA ARG A 145 -15.89 7.45 16.90
C ARG A 145 -17.05 6.99 16.02
N GLY A 146 -18.28 7.09 16.53
CA GLY A 146 -19.48 6.72 15.79
C GLY A 146 -19.62 7.48 14.47
N ARG A 147 -19.34 8.79 14.47
CA ARG A 147 -19.42 9.63 13.25
C ARG A 147 -18.35 9.24 12.22
N VAL A 148 -17.11 9.04 12.63
CA VAL A 148 -16.00 8.62 11.72
C VAL A 148 -16.28 7.26 11.09
N LEU A 149 -16.68 6.28 11.88
CA LEU A 149 -16.99 4.94 11.37
C LEU A 149 -18.25 4.92 10.52
N LYS A 150 -19.28 5.71 10.87
CA LYS A 150 -20.48 5.86 10.05
C LYS A 150 -20.15 6.45 8.68
N ALA A 151 -19.34 7.49 8.63
CA ALA A 151 -18.88 8.09 7.37
C ALA A 151 -18.09 7.09 6.52
N ALA A 152 -17.18 6.31 7.14
CA ALA A 152 -16.44 5.27 6.44
C ALA A 152 -17.36 4.16 5.90
N ARG A 153 -18.36 3.70 6.67
CA ARG A 153 -19.35 2.71 6.21
C ARG A 153 -20.18 3.23 5.03
N GLU A 154 -20.60 4.49 5.09
CA GLU A 154 -21.37 5.10 4.00
C GLU A 154 -20.52 5.22 2.73
N GLN A 155 -19.24 5.62 2.86
CA GLN A 155 -18.31 5.66 1.73
C GLN A 155 -18.11 4.27 1.13
N VAL A 156 -17.88 3.24 1.96
CA VAL A 156 -17.76 1.85 1.51
C VAL A 156 -19.04 1.43 0.78
N ARG A 157 -20.22 1.69 1.35
CA ARG A 157 -21.51 1.33 0.73
C ARG A 157 -21.68 1.98 -0.65
N ARG A 158 -21.35 3.28 -0.78
CA ARG A 158 -21.40 3.98 -2.08
C ARG A 158 -20.45 3.39 -3.10
N GLN A 159 -19.21 3.08 -2.71
CA GLN A 159 -18.20 2.55 -3.62
C GLN A 159 -18.44 1.10 -4.02
N THR A 160 -18.94 0.28 -3.10
CA THR A 160 -19.08 -1.16 -3.31
C THR A 160 -20.51 -1.57 -3.67
N ARG A 161 -21.49 -0.66 -3.55
CA ARG A 161 -22.93 -0.93 -3.71
C ARG A 161 -23.41 -2.11 -2.85
N GLY A 162 -22.71 -2.41 -1.75
CA GLY A 162 -23.00 -3.53 -0.86
C GLY A 162 -22.54 -4.91 -1.36
N LEU A 163 -21.89 -4.99 -2.53
CA LEU A 163 -21.50 -6.26 -3.15
C LEU A 163 -20.22 -6.88 -2.54
N TYR A 164 -19.45 -6.10 -1.78
CA TYR A 164 -18.18 -6.54 -1.20
C TYR A 164 -18.28 -6.62 0.33
N PRO A 165 -18.33 -7.81 0.94
CA PRO A 165 -18.48 -7.96 2.40
C PRO A 165 -17.19 -7.62 3.18
N ALA A 166 -16.00 -7.81 2.59
CA ALA A 166 -14.73 -7.64 3.28
C ALA A 166 -14.51 -6.24 3.86
N PRO A 167 -14.77 -5.11 3.15
CA PRO A 167 -14.61 -3.78 3.73
C PRO A 167 -15.52 -3.53 4.95
N VAL A 168 -16.73 -4.09 4.95
CA VAL A 168 -17.66 -3.98 6.10
C VAL A 168 -17.12 -4.77 7.28
N ALA A 169 -16.64 -5.99 7.05
CA ALA A 169 -16.01 -6.82 8.09
C ALA A 169 -14.77 -6.15 8.69
N ILE A 170 -13.93 -5.51 7.87
CA ILE A 170 -12.78 -4.71 8.33
C ILE A 170 -13.24 -3.60 9.29
N LEU A 171 -14.26 -2.84 8.91
CA LEU A 171 -14.79 -1.76 9.76
C LEU A 171 -15.35 -2.29 11.08
N ASP A 172 -16.01 -3.47 11.06
CA ASP A 172 -16.52 -4.12 12.26
C ASP A 172 -15.39 -4.58 13.20
N CYS A 173 -14.31 -5.11 12.64
CA CYS A 173 -13.12 -5.48 13.41
C CYS A 173 -12.47 -4.27 14.07
N VAL A 174 -12.28 -3.18 13.31
CA VAL A 174 -11.74 -1.91 13.82
C VAL A 174 -12.64 -1.34 14.92
N GLU A 175 -13.94 -1.29 14.69
CA GLU A 175 -14.90 -0.78 15.68
C GLU A 175 -14.91 -1.63 16.96
N THR A 176 -14.86 -2.96 16.82
CA THR A 176 -14.82 -3.89 17.95
C THR A 176 -13.56 -3.66 18.78
N GLY A 177 -12.39 -3.51 18.13
CA GLY A 177 -11.15 -3.23 18.83
C GLY A 177 -11.15 -1.89 19.57
N LEU A 178 -11.70 -0.85 18.95
CA LEU A 178 -11.84 0.47 19.57
C LEU A 178 -12.82 0.49 20.76
N LYS A 179 -13.83 -0.40 20.75
CA LYS A 179 -14.84 -0.48 21.83
C LYS A 179 -14.43 -1.42 22.96
N ARG A 180 -13.84 -2.58 22.63
CA ARG A 180 -13.66 -3.71 23.54
C ARG A 180 -12.19 -4.13 23.69
N GLY A 181 -11.28 -3.39 23.06
CA GLY A 181 -9.85 -3.68 23.08
C GLY A 181 -9.38 -4.68 22.03
N ARG A 182 -8.05 -4.73 21.83
CA ARG A 182 -7.38 -5.51 20.79
C ARG A 182 -7.81 -6.99 20.76
N LYS A 183 -7.87 -7.65 21.93
CA LYS A 183 -8.24 -9.06 22.01
C LYS A 183 -9.61 -9.34 21.37
N ALA A 184 -10.60 -8.48 21.62
CA ALA A 184 -11.93 -8.62 21.02
C ALA A 184 -11.91 -8.36 19.51
N GLY A 185 -11.12 -7.36 19.05
CA GLY A 185 -10.93 -7.09 17.62
C GLY A 185 -10.29 -8.26 16.88
N LEU A 186 -9.24 -8.87 17.44
CA LEU A 186 -8.59 -10.07 16.88
C LEU A 186 -9.54 -11.29 16.83
N ALA A 187 -10.36 -11.48 17.84
CA ALA A 187 -11.38 -12.52 17.82
C ALA A 187 -12.38 -12.30 16.67
N ARG A 188 -12.78 -11.03 16.47
CA ARG A 188 -13.68 -10.63 15.38
C ARG A 188 -13.07 -10.84 14.00
N GLU A 189 -11.76 -10.56 13.82
CA GLU A 189 -11.04 -10.91 12.58
C GLU A 189 -11.17 -12.42 12.27
N SER A 190 -10.91 -13.27 13.27
CA SER A 190 -10.96 -14.71 13.10
C SER A 190 -12.35 -15.23 12.79
N GLU A 191 -13.40 -14.58 13.31
CA GLU A 191 -14.80 -14.92 13.01
C GLU A 191 -15.15 -14.61 11.55
N TYR A 192 -14.69 -13.48 11.02
CA TYR A 192 -14.99 -13.08 9.64
C TYR A 192 -14.11 -13.76 8.60
N PHE A 193 -12.86 -14.10 8.92
CA PHE A 193 -11.91 -14.59 7.93
C PHE A 193 -12.36 -15.88 7.25
N GLY A 194 -12.83 -16.86 8.02
CA GLY A 194 -13.27 -18.15 7.46
C GLY A 194 -14.40 -18.00 6.43
N PRO A 195 -15.53 -17.39 6.79
CA PRO A 195 -16.63 -17.15 5.85
C PRO A 195 -16.24 -16.34 4.62
N LEU A 196 -15.38 -15.33 4.77
CA LEU A 196 -14.89 -14.54 3.64
C LEU A 196 -14.00 -15.37 2.70
N ALA A 197 -13.12 -16.20 3.25
CA ALA A 197 -12.18 -17.01 2.47
C ALA A 197 -12.85 -18.05 1.57
N VAL A 198 -13.96 -18.62 2.04
CA VAL A 198 -14.74 -19.60 1.26
C VAL A 198 -15.88 -18.94 0.47
N GLY A 199 -16.07 -17.64 0.64
CA GLY A 199 -17.15 -16.88 0.03
C GLY A 199 -17.01 -16.74 -1.49
N GLN A 200 -18.14 -16.59 -2.19
CA GLN A 200 -18.20 -16.41 -3.65
C GLN A 200 -17.36 -15.22 -4.11
N VAL A 201 -17.44 -14.08 -3.40
CA VAL A 201 -16.72 -12.85 -3.76
C VAL A 201 -15.22 -13.07 -3.74
N SER A 202 -14.68 -13.68 -2.67
CA SER A 202 -13.25 -13.96 -2.57
C SER A 202 -12.79 -14.93 -3.65
N ARG A 203 -13.51 -16.02 -3.88
CA ARG A 203 -13.17 -16.97 -4.95
C ARG A 203 -13.11 -16.32 -6.31
N SER A 204 -14.09 -15.46 -6.65
CA SER A 204 -14.11 -14.74 -7.92
C SER A 204 -12.97 -13.73 -8.04
N LEU A 205 -12.65 -12.98 -6.99
CA LEU A 205 -11.55 -12.01 -7.00
C LEU A 205 -10.18 -12.69 -7.06
N VAL A 206 -10.00 -13.82 -6.37
CA VAL A 206 -8.76 -14.62 -6.45
C VAL A 206 -8.60 -15.20 -7.85
N TRP A 207 -9.67 -15.75 -8.44
CA TRP A 207 -9.63 -16.21 -9.83
C TRP A 207 -9.26 -15.09 -10.79
N MET A 208 -9.90 -13.93 -10.66
CA MET A 208 -9.58 -12.74 -11.48
C MET A 208 -8.13 -12.31 -11.31
N PHE A 209 -7.61 -12.31 -10.08
CA PHE A 209 -6.20 -12.01 -9.81
C PHE A 209 -5.25 -12.95 -10.56
N HIS A 210 -5.52 -14.25 -10.53
CA HIS A 210 -4.72 -15.24 -11.26
C HIS A 210 -4.86 -15.05 -12.78
N ALA A 211 -6.07 -14.88 -13.29
CA ALA A 211 -6.31 -14.65 -14.73
C ALA A 211 -5.59 -13.40 -15.25
N MET A 212 -5.65 -12.30 -14.48
CA MET A 212 -4.92 -11.06 -14.82
C MET A 212 -3.40 -11.23 -14.80
N ASN A 213 -2.86 -12.04 -13.91
CA ASN A 213 -1.42 -12.31 -13.86
C ASN A 213 -1.01 -13.24 -15.01
N GLU A 214 -1.82 -14.24 -15.34
CA GLU A 214 -1.59 -15.13 -16.48
C GLU A 214 -1.62 -14.35 -17.80
N ALA A 215 -2.59 -13.45 -17.97
CA ALA A 215 -2.69 -12.60 -19.15
C ALA A 215 -1.50 -11.65 -19.36
N LYS A 216 -0.68 -11.42 -18.31
CA LYS A 216 0.56 -10.61 -18.43
C LYS A 216 1.77 -11.40 -18.91
N LYS A 217 1.68 -12.72 -18.91
CA LYS A 217 2.78 -13.56 -19.40
C LYS A 217 2.91 -13.40 -20.92
N PRO A 218 4.13 -13.41 -21.45
CA PRO A 218 4.33 -13.35 -22.90
C PRO A 218 3.67 -14.57 -23.58
N LEU A 219 3.01 -14.32 -24.73
CA LEU A 219 2.30 -15.35 -25.49
C LEU A 219 3.22 -16.30 -26.27
N ARG A 220 4.52 -16.05 -26.31
CA ARG A 220 5.50 -16.82 -27.07
C ARG A 220 6.72 -17.13 -26.23
N ASP A 221 7.23 -18.34 -26.38
CA ASP A 221 8.57 -18.70 -25.91
C ASP A 221 9.59 -17.96 -26.78
N GLY A 222 10.53 -17.29 -26.13
CA GLY A 222 11.62 -16.55 -26.76
C GLY A 222 11.81 -15.16 -26.16
N GLU A 223 13.03 -14.65 -26.27
CA GLU A 223 13.32 -13.28 -25.81
C GLU A 223 12.68 -12.26 -26.76
N PRO A 224 11.85 -11.32 -26.24
CA PRO A 224 11.27 -10.28 -27.08
C PRO A 224 12.39 -9.37 -27.61
N ARG A 225 12.26 -8.94 -28.86
CA ARG A 225 13.19 -7.94 -29.42
C ARG A 225 13.10 -6.66 -28.60
N PRO A 226 14.23 -6.08 -28.18
CA PRO A 226 14.22 -4.85 -27.39
C PRO A 226 13.61 -3.69 -28.23
N VAL A 227 12.58 -3.05 -27.68
CA VAL A 227 12.00 -1.84 -28.27
C VAL A 227 12.91 -0.67 -27.90
N ARG A 228 13.65 -0.14 -28.86
CA ARG A 228 14.57 0.98 -28.66
C ARG A 228 13.87 2.34 -28.73
N ARG A 229 12.80 2.46 -29.47
CA ARG A 229 12.02 3.68 -29.69
C ARG A 229 10.60 3.32 -30.11
N LEU A 230 9.62 4.03 -29.63
CA LEU A 230 8.20 3.84 -29.96
C LEU A 230 7.70 5.05 -30.74
N GLY A 231 7.03 4.79 -31.88
CA GLY A 231 6.29 5.81 -32.62
C GLY A 231 4.81 5.78 -32.27
N VAL A 232 4.22 6.92 -32.01
CA VAL A 232 2.78 7.10 -31.80
C VAL A 232 2.24 8.03 -32.89
N LEU A 233 1.30 7.57 -33.67
CA LEU A 233 0.62 8.36 -34.69
C LEU A 233 -0.69 8.90 -34.12
N GLY A 234 -0.81 10.23 -34.08
CA GLY A 234 -1.91 10.97 -33.47
C GLY A 234 -1.60 11.40 -32.01
N ALA A 235 -1.68 12.71 -31.76
CA ALA A 235 -1.44 13.34 -30.46
C ALA A 235 -2.72 13.62 -29.65
N GLY A 236 -3.87 13.06 -30.10
CA GLY A 236 -5.13 13.17 -29.40
C GLY A 236 -5.16 12.48 -28.03
N PHE A 237 -6.34 12.38 -27.42
CA PHE A 237 -6.52 11.82 -26.07
C PHE A 237 -5.88 10.43 -25.92
N MET A 238 -6.11 9.50 -26.84
CA MET A 238 -5.54 8.16 -26.77
C MET A 238 -4.03 8.16 -27.02
N GLY A 239 -3.55 8.87 -28.04
CA GLY A 239 -2.14 8.91 -28.40
C GLY A 239 -1.27 9.53 -27.30
N SER A 240 -1.70 10.65 -26.72
CA SER A 240 -1.01 11.25 -25.57
C SER A 240 -0.97 10.32 -24.34
N GLY A 241 -2.04 9.55 -24.11
CA GLY A 241 -2.10 8.53 -23.05
C GLY A 241 -1.11 7.38 -23.29
N VAL A 242 -1.07 6.83 -24.51
CA VAL A 242 -0.12 5.78 -24.92
C VAL A 242 1.32 6.29 -24.77
N ALA A 243 1.62 7.49 -25.29
CA ALA A 243 2.94 8.10 -25.16
C ALA A 243 3.36 8.27 -23.69
N SER A 244 2.46 8.78 -22.84
CA SER A 244 2.72 8.97 -21.40
C SER A 244 3.11 7.68 -20.69
N VAL A 245 2.42 6.59 -20.95
CA VAL A 245 2.72 5.28 -20.34
C VAL A 245 4.03 4.72 -20.90
N SER A 246 4.25 4.83 -22.19
CA SER A 246 5.43 4.29 -22.89
C SER A 246 6.74 4.97 -22.52
N LEU A 247 6.71 6.24 -22.13
CA LEU A 247 7.89 6.99 -21.60
C LEU A 247 8.48 6.36 -20.33
N GLY A 248 7.77 5.47 -19.67
CA GLY A 248 8.32 4.65 -18.57
C GLY A 248 9.22 3.51 -19.04
N LEU A 249 9.17 3.15 -20.32
CA LEU A 249 9.81 1.98 -20.91
C LEU A 249 10.86 2.32 -21.95
N SER A 250 10.60 3.29 -22.84
CA SER A 250 11.46 3.65 -23.97
C SER A 250 11.25 5.08 -24.43
N PRO A 251 12.18 5.68 -25.20
CA PRO A 251 11.97 6.93 -25.92
C PRO A 251 10.74 6.84 -26.86
N VAL A 252 9.98 7.93 -26.94
CA VAL A 252 8.72 8.00 -27.69
C VAL A 252 8.75 9.18 -28.65
N VAL A 253 8.39 8.92 -29.90
CA VAL A 253 8.09 9.95 -30.90
C VAL A 253 6.58 10.00 -31.09
N VAL A 254 6.00 11.17 -30.93
CA VAL A 254 4.58 11.39 -31.24
C VAL A 254 4.49 12.24 -32.48
N ARG A 255 3.77 11.77 -33.48
CA ARG A 255 3.50 12.49 -34.74
C ARG A 255 2.03 12.84 -34.84
N ASP A 256 1.77 14.09 -35.21
CA ASP A 256 0.41 14.57 -35.56
C ASP A 256 0.52 15.62 -36.67
N LEU A 257 -0.56 15.85 -37.38
CA LEU A 257 -0.63 16.87 -38.42
C LEU A 257 -0.85 18.29 -37.85
N ALA A 258 -1.30 18.39 -36.60
CA ALA A 258 -1.64 19.65 -35.95
C ALA A 258 -0.68 19.97 -34.81
N ASP A 259 0.03 21.08 -34.88
CA ASP A 259 0.92 21.57 -33.84
C ASP A 259 0.20 21.80 -32.51
N GLU A 260 -1.07 22.24 -32.55
CA GLU A 260 -1.90 22.45 -31.37
C GLU A 260 -2.16 21.13 -30.62
N ALA A 261 -2.36 20.01 -31.35
CA ALA A 261 -2.53 18.70 -30.78
C ALA A 261 -1.24 18.21 -30.11
N LEU A 262 -0.10 18.41 -30.75
CA LEU A 262 1.22 18.09 -30.19
C LEU A 262 1.49 18.90 -28.93
N ALA A 263 1.21 20.21 -28.94
CA ALA A 263 1.36 21.08 -27.77
C ALA A 263 0.41 20.66 -26.62
N ALA A 264 -0.81 20.25 -26.93
CA ALA A 264 -1.75 19.76 -25.92
C ALA A 264 -1.28 18.43 -25.29
N ALA A 265 -0.78 17.51 -26.13
CA ALA A 265 -0.20 16.24 -25.67
C ALA A 265 1.00 16.46 -24.75
N ALA A 266 1.93 17.37 -25.12
CA ALA A 266 3.07 17.72 -24.30
C ALA A 266 2.67 18.25 -22.91
N ARG A 267 1.70 19.16 -22.86
CA ARG A 267 1.17 19.69 -21.59
C ARG A 267 0.56 18.58 -20.74
N SER A 268 -0.27 17.72 -21.32
CA SER A 268 -0.93 16.60 -20.62
C SER A 268 0.07 15.60 -20.04
N ILE A 269 1.09 15.25 -20.82
CA ILE A 269 2.18 14.35 -20.39
C ILE A 269 2.97 14.97 -19.23
N ASP A 270 3.35 16.26 -19.36
CA ASP A 270 4.09 16.96 -18.30
C ASP A 270 3.28 17.09 -17.00
N GLU A 271 2.00 17.39 -17.09
CA GLU A 271 1.09 17.39 -15.92
C GLU A 271 1.03 16.02 -15.25
N GLY A 272 0.93 14.97 -16.05
CA GLY A 272 0.96 13.58 -15.57
C GLY A 272 2.25 13.26 -14.81
N LEU A 273 3.41 13.62 -15.36
CA LEU A 273 4.70 13.45 -14.70
C LEU A 273 4.82 14.25 -13.40
N ARG A 274 4.39 15.52 -13.40
CA ARG A 274 4.34 16.34 -12.17
C ARG A 274 3.45 15.73 -11.10
N LYS A 275 2.30 15.16 -11.48
CA LYS A 275 1.41 14.46 -10.55
C LYS A 275 2.08 13.22 -9.94
N GLN A 276 2.80 12.44 -10.76
CA GLN A 276 3.55 11.28 -10.29
C GLN A 276 4.67 11.68 -9.32
N VAL A 277 5.38 12.78 -9.57
CA VAL A 277 6.38 13.31 -8.64
C VAL A 277 5.75 13.77 -7.33
N ARG A 278 4.64 14.52 -7.37
CA ARG A 278 3.92 14.95 -6.16
C ARG A 278 3.41 13.79 -5.31
N SER A 279 2.97 12.72 -5.96
CA SER A 279 2.53 11.50 -5.27
C SER A 279 3.68 10.57 -4.87
N GLU A 280 4.93 10.96 -5.16
CA GLU A 280 6.15 10.16 -4.91
C GLU A 280 6.16 8.81 -5.65
N ALA A 281 5.38 8.68 -6.72
CA ALA A 281 5.39 7.52 -7.58
C ALA A 281 6.70 7.40 -8.38
N ILE A 282 7.29 8.55 -8.78
CA ILE A 282 8.60 8.65 -9.42
C ILE A 282 9.42 9.77 -8.78
N SER A 283 10.75 9.72 -8.93
CA SER A 283 11.64 10.81 -8.53
C SER A 283 11.58 11.97 -9.54
N ARG A 284 12.06 13.16 -9.15
CA ARG A 284 12.21 14.30 -10.08
C ARG A 284 13.17 13.96 -11.22
N ILE A 285 14.28 13.30 -10.92
CA ILE A 285 15.28 12.86 -11.93
C ILE A 285 14.62 11.92 -12.95
N GLU A 286 13.80 10.99 -12.51
CA GLU A 286 13.07 10.08 -13.40
C GLU A 286 12.05 10.83 -14.28
N ALA A 287 11.36 11.82 -13.73
CA ALA A 287 10.44 12.64 -14.51
C ALA A 287 11.18 13.45 -15.59
N ASP A 288 12.35 14.01 -15.27
CA ASP A 288 13.17 14.76 -16.21
C ASP A 288 13.74 13.85 -17.31
N ARG A 289 14.18 12.64 -16.97
CA ARG A 289 14.56 11.61 -17.95
C ARG A 289 13.41 11.29 -18.90
N ARG A 290 12.20 11.06 -18.40
CA ARG A 290 11.03 10.78 -19.25
C ARG A 290 10.67 11.96 -20.14
N ARG A 291 10.84 13.20 -19.69
CA ARG A 291 10.66 14.38 -20.53
C ARG A 291 11.65 14.42 -21.69
N SER A 292 12.94 14.13 -21.44
CA SER A 292 13.96 14.10 -22.48
C SER A 292 13.77 12.98 -23.50
N TRP A 293 12.96 11.99 -23.20
CA TRP A 293 12.63 10.90 -24.10
C TRP A 293 11.42 11.16 -25.00
N LEU A 294 10.72 12.28 -24.79
CA LEU A 294 9.59 12.68 -25.64
C LEU A 294 10.07 13.55 -26.80
N GLU A 295 9.77 13.10 -28.00
CA GLU A 295 9.96 13.86 -29.25
C GLU A 295 8.59 14.06 -29.89
N LEU A 296 8.35 15.29 -30.38
CA LEU A 296 7.11 15.67 -31.05
C LEU A 296 7.45 16.11 -32.49
N THR A 297 6.70 15.67 -33.46
CA THR A 297 6.94 16.00 -34.88
C THR A 297 5.64 16.03 -35.67
N THR A 298 5.58 16.87 -36.67
CA THR A 298 4.54 16.93 -37.71
C THR A 298 4.86 16.04 -38.90
#